data_5647548b7edf9beb7a41a73a2db836cc
#
_entry.id   5647548b7edf9beb7a41a73a2db836cc
#
_cell.length_a   1.000
_cell.length_b   1.000
_cell.length_c   1.000
_cell.angle_alpha   90.00
_cell.angle_beta   90.00
_cell.angle_gamma   90.00
#
_symmetry.space_group_name_H-M   'P 1'
#
loop_
_entity.id
_entity.type
_entity.pdbx_description
1 polymer ?
#
loop_
_entity_poly.entity_id
_entity_poly.type
_entity_poly.pdbx_seq_one_letter_code
_entity_poly.pdbx_strand_id
1 'polypeptide(L)'
;MIQIKNINKTFGDRHVVQDISFDFLPGKTNLIIGESGCGKTTILKLMVGLHQVDSGEILYDGANFPVLGVKEKQEVRKKIGMLFQGGALFDSQTLEENVRFPLDMFTNMSKEEKLDRVNFCLQRVKLEGKNQLYPAELSGGMKKRAALARAIANNPGYLFCDEPNSGLDPKTSIVIDELIRDITVEYNITTIIITHDMNSVMEIGDNIMFVYKGKNWWKGTSKLVLDSDNAELKDFVFASEFMKSFLRKK
;
A
#
# COMPACT_ATOMS: atom_id res chain seq x y z
N MET A 1 -10.36 7.38 -7.62
CA MET A 1 -9.27 6.91 -8.56
C MET A 1 -8.05 7.78 -8.39
N ILE A 2 -6.85 7.20 -8.43
CA ILE A 2 -5.59 7.96 -8.48
C ILE A 2 -4.94 7.76 -9.84
N GLN A 3 -4.37 8.83 -10.40
CA GLN A 3 -3.61 8.77 -11.64
C GLN A 3 -2.28 9.49 -11.45
N ILE A 4 -1.21 8.92 -11.95
CA ILE A 4 0.07 9.59 -12.08
C ILE A 4 0.38 9.77 -13.56
N LYS A 5 0.83 10.99 -13.95
CA LYS A 5 1.08 11.36 -15.34
C LYS A 5 2.45 12.00 -15.48
N ASN A 6 3.33 11.30 -16.19
CA ASN A 6 4.68 11.76 -16.53
C ASN A 6 5.47 12.30 -15.33
N ILE A 7 5.32 11.64 -14.16
CA ILE A 7 6.00 12.09 -12.95
C ILE A 7 7.50 11.82 -13.02
N ASN A 8 8.27 12.81 -12.55
CA ASN A 8 9.72 12.75 -12.50
C ASN A 8 10.22 13.13 -11.10
N LYS A 9 11.31 12.49 -10.65
CA LYS A 9 12.00 12.82 -9.42
C LYS A 9 13.48 12.52 -9.47
N THR A 10 14.29 13.53 -9.14
CA THR A 10 15.73 13.48 -9.04
C THR A 10 16.16 13.79 -7.61
N PHE A 11 17.17 13.13 -7.09
CA PHE A 11 17.85 13.42 -5.84
C PHE A 11 19.36 13.56 -6.11
N GLY A 12 19.91 14.77 -5.96
CA GLY A 12 21.24 15.09 -6.42
C GLY A 12 21.37 14.76 -7.92
N ASP A 13 22.35 13.96 -8.29
CA ASP A 13 22.57 13.54 -9.69
C ASP A 13 21.80 12.29 -10.09
N ARG A 14 21.02 11.68 -9.16
CA ARG A 14 20.31 10.43 -9.43
C ARG A 14 18.86 10.69 -9.83
N HIS A 15 18.50 10.42 -11.07
CA HIS A 15 17.14 10.43 -11.59
C HIS A 15 16.44 9.12 -11.17
N VAL A 16 15.63 9.18 -10.10
CA VAL A 16 15.05 7.99 -9.45
C VAL A 16 13.71 7.60 -10.04
N VAL A 17 12.88 8.58 -10.44
CA VAL A 17 11.59 8.35 -11.10
C VAL A 17 11.61 9.08 -12.43
N GLN A 18 11.37 8.36 -13.53
CA GLN A 18 11.58 8.81 -14.89
C GLN A 18 10.33 8.60 -15.73
N ASP A 19 9.58 9.69 -15.95
CA ASP A 19 8.43 9.75 -16.84
C ASP A 19 7.38 8.64 -16.58
N ILE A 20 7.06 8.41 -15.29
CA ILE A 20 6.12 7.36 -14.90
C ILE A 20 4.68 7.85 -15.03
N SER A 21 3.88 7.05 -15.75
CA SER A 21 2.42 7.23 -15.87
C SER A 21 1.70 5.92 -15.55
N PHE A 22 0.66 5.98 -14.70
CA PHE A 22 -0.16 4.82 -14.33
C PHE A 22 -1.49 5.25 -13.72
N ASP A 23 -2.54 4.45 -13.95
CA ASP A 23 -3.87 4.63 -13.37
C ASP A 23 -4.10 3.60 -12.27
N PHE A 24 -4.39 4.05 -11.04
CA PHE A 24 -4.74 3.19 -9.91
C PHE A 24 -6.27 3.11 -9.79
N LEU A 25 -6.80 1.93 -9.99
CA LEU A 25 -8.23 1.67 -10.14
C LEU A 25 -8.93 1.55 -8.78
N PRO A 26 -10.13 2.13 -8.59
CA PRO A 26 -10.91 1.96 -7.37
C PRO A 26 -11.44 0.51 -7.24
N GLY A 27 -11.61 0.06 -5.99
CA GLY A 27 -12.05 -1.30 -5.67
C GLY A 27 -11.09 -2.40 -6.13
N LYS A 28 -9.83 -2.04 -6.43
CA LYS A 28 -8.79 -2.92 -6.93
C LYS A 28 -7.52 -2.82 -6.10
N THR A 29 -6.81 -3.95 -6.00
CA THR A 29 -5.45 -4.00 -5.52
C THR A 29 -4.51 -3.65 -6.67
N ASN A 30 -3.95 -2.44 -6.60
CA ASN A 30 -2.99 -1.93 -7.56
C ASN A 30 -1.57 -2.16 -7.02
N LEU A 31 -0.76 -2.92 -7.70
CA LEU A 31 0.57 -3.29 -7.25
C LEU A 31 1.66 -2.49 -8.00
N ILE A 32 2.64 -2.01 -7.25
CA ILE A 32 3.89 -1.48 -7.78
C ILE A 32 4.99 -2.49 -7.43
N ILE A 33 5.50 -3.20 -8.43
CA ILE A 33 6.50 -4.25 -8.25
C ILE A 33 7.83 -3.89 -8.89
N GLY A 34 8.91 -4.57 -8.50
CA GLY A 34 10.25 -4.39 -9.04
C GLY A 34 11.33 -4.61 -8.00
N GLU A 35 12.57 -4.57 -8.41
CA GLU A 35 13.74 -4.78 -7.55
C GLU A 35 13.89 -3.72 -6.46
N SER A 36 14.64 -4.04 -5.41
CA SER A 36 14.98 -3.08 -4.37
C SER A 36 15.75 -1.90 -4.96
N GLY A 37 15.38 -0.68 -4.57
CA GLY A 37 16.03 0.55 -5.04
C GLY A 37 15.63 1.03 -6.45
N CYS A 38 14.66 0.39 -7.13
CA CYS A 38 14.19 0.82 -8.46
C CYS A 38 13.27 2.05 -8.44
N GLY A 39 12.88 2.58 -7.25
CA GLY A 39 12.08 3.80 -7.12
C GLY A 39 10.67 3.62 -6.54
N LYS A 40 10.20 2.42 -6.22
CA LYS A 40 8.83 2.14 -5.72
C LYS A 40 8.42 2.99 -4.52
N THR A 41 9.21 2.95 -3.45
CA THR A 41 8.95 3.74 -2.23
C THR A 41 9.01 5.24 -2.50
N THR A 42 9.83 5.69 -3.47
CA THR A 42 9.85 7.09 -3.90
C THR A 42 8.53 7.46 -4.57
N ILE A 43 8.01 6.64 -5.49
CA ILE A 43 6.71 6.85 -6.12
C ILE A 43 5.61 6.98 -5.05
N LEU A 44 5.58 6.06 -4.08
CA LEU A 44 4.62 6.11 -2.98
C LEU A 44 4.75 7.43 -2.20
N LYS A 45 5.96 7.83 -1.82
CA LYS A 45 6.22 9.07 -1.06
C LYS A 45 5.81 10.32 -1.85
N LEU A 46 5.95 10.31 -3.18
CA LEU A 46 5.45 11.38 -4.05
C LEU A 46 3.92 11.43 -4.02
N MET A 47 3.26 10.26 -4.13
CA MET A 47 1.79 10.17 -4.14
C MET A 47 1.17 10.67 -2.83
N VAL A 48 1.71 10.30 -1.68
CA VAL A 48 1.19 10.78 -0.38
C VAL A 48 1.68 12.19 0.01
N GLY A 49 2.55 12.79 -0.82
CA GLY A 49 3.04 14.15 -0.65
C GLY A 49 4.10 14.32 0.43
N LEU A 50 4.87 13.26 0.73
CA LEU A 50 6.08 13.32 1.57
C LEU A 50 7.29 13.87 0.78
N HIS A 51 7.27 13.71 -0.54
CA HIS A 51 8.18 14.36 -1.48
C HIS A 51 7.38 15.13 -2.54
N GLN A 52 7.98 16.17 -3.10
CA GLN A 52 7.44 16.89 -4.24
C GLN A 52 7.94 16.27 -5.54
N VAL A 53 7.08 16.18 -6.55
CA VAL A 53 7.49 15.84 -7.92
C VAL A 53 8.31 17.01 -8.50
N ASP A 54 9.29 16.69 -9.35
CA ASP A 54 10.02 17.72 -10.08
C ASP A 54 9.24 18.15 -11.32
N SER A 55 8.46 17.21 -11.91
CA SER A 55 7.49 17.48 -12.99
C SER A 55 6.45 16.37 -13.04
N GLY A 56 5.37 16.62 -13.81
CA GLY A 56 4.24 15.70 -13.95
C GLY A 56 3.12 15.98 -12.97
N GLU A 57 2.10 15.12 -12.99
CA GLU A 57 0.86 15.30 -12.22
C GLU A 57 0.54 14.06 -11.40
N ILE A 58 -0.04 14.29 -10.22
CA ILE A 58 -0.64 13.25 -9.37
C ILE A 58 -2.09 13.66 -9.10
N LEU A 59 -3.04 12.96 -9.72
CA LEU A 59 -4.45 13.31 -9.67
C LEU A 59 -5.18 12.40 -8.67
N TYR A 60 -5.84 13.01 -7.70
CA TYR A 60 -6.80 12.36 -6.80
C TYR A 60 -8.22 12.77 -7.23
N ASP A 61 -8.97 11.85 -7.82
CA ASP A 61 -10.31 12.11 -8.40
C ASP A 61 -10.33 13.33 -9.33
N GLY A 62 -9.29 13.49 -10.15
CA GLY A 62 -9.11 14.58 -11.09
C GLY A 62 -8.44 15.86 -10.53
N ALA A 63 -8.29 16.00 -9.21
CA ALA A 63 -7.59 17.12 -8.60
C ALA A 63 -6.07 16.87 -8.57
N ASN A 64 -5.28 17.78 -9.15
CA ASN A 64 -3.82 17.67 -9.22
C ASN A 64 -3.18 18.01 -7.86
N PHE A 65 -2.91 16.96 -7.05
CA PHE A 65 -2.45 17.06 -5.67
C PHE A 65 -1.17 17.91 -5.47
N PRO A 66 -0.11 17.83 -6.28
CA PRO A 66 1.09 18.67 -6.15
C PRO A 66 0.81 20.16 -6.07
N VAL A 67 -0.16 20.66 -6.83
CA VAL A 67 -0.45 22.11 -6.95
C VAL A 67 -1.57 22.60 -6.02
N LEU A 68 -2.23 21.69 -5.28
CA LEU A 68 -3.28 22.05 -4.33
C LEU A 68 -2.71 22.93 -3.19
N GLY A 69 -3.56 23.79 -2.64
CA GLY A 69 -3.26 24.53 -1.42
C GLY A 69 -3.16 23.63 -0.18
N VAL A 70 -2.63 24.19 0.92
CA VAL A 70 -2.39 23.44 2.16
C VAL A 70 -3.66 22.77 2.70
N LYS A 71 -4.79 23.50 2.74
CA LYS A 71 -6.07 22.97 3.23
C LYS A 71 -6.60 21.83 2.37
N GLU A 72 -6.54 22.00 1.03
CA GLU A 72 -6.97 20.98 0.08
C GLU A 72 -6.13 19.71 0.19
N LYS A 73 -4.79 19.84 0.33
CA LYS A 73 -3.89 18.71 0.60
C LYS A 73 -4.24 17.99 1.91
N GLN A 74 -4.63 18.74 2.94
CA GLN A 74 -5.08 18.12 4.20
C GLN A 74 -6.35 17.28 3.98
N GLU A 75 -7.32 17.78 3.22
CA GLU A 75 -8.56 17.03 2.92
C GLU A 75 -8.28 15.75 2.11
N VAL A 76 -7.35 15.78 1.17
CA VAL A 76 -6.92 14.56 0.47
C VAL A 76 -6.25 13.59 1.45
N ARG A 77 -5.35 14.07 2.32
CA ARG A 77 -4.62 13.23 3.29
C ARG A 77 -5.55 12.57 4.31
N LYS A 78 -6.64 13.21 4.72
CA LYS A 78 -7.64 12.61 5.60
C LYS A 78 -8.28 11.35 5.00
N LYS A 79 -8.32 11.26 3.66
CA LYS A 79 -8.84 10.10 2.92
C LYS A 79 -7.79 9.02 2.68
N ILE A 80 -6.55 9.21 3.13
CA ILE A 80 -5.44 8.26 2.94
C ILE A 80 -5.24 7.45 4.21
N GLY A 81 -5.35 6.13 4.10
CA GLY A 81 -4.82 5.17 5.08
C GLY A 81 -3.44 4.69 4.65
N MET A 82 -2.55 4.47 5.62
CA MET A 82 -1.20 4.02 5.31
C MET A 82 -0.73 2.90 6.24
N LEU A 83 -0.30 1.80 5.63
CA LEU A 83 0.39 0.68 6.27
C LEU A 83 1.87 0.73 5.87
N PHE A 84 2.71 1.13 6.81
CA PHE A 84 4.16 1.22 6.62
C PHE A 84 4.83 -0.16 6.76
N GLN A 85 6.00 -0.32 6.16
CA GLN A 85 6.78 -1.56 6.21
C GLN A 85 7.01 -2.07 7.65
N GLY A 86 7.35 -1.18 8.59
CA GLY A 86 7.51 -1.53 10.02
C GLY A 86 6.22 -1.53 10.84
N GLY A 87 5.04 -1.26 10.21
CA GLY A 87 3.77 -1.02 10.92
C GLY A 87 3.69 0.37 11.53
N ALA A 88 4.78 0.93 12.00
CA ALA A 88 4.91 2.27 12.61
C ALA A 88 3.86 2.53 13.73
N LEU A 89 3.56 1.52 14.53
CA LEU A 89 2.74 1.69 15.73
C LEU A 89 3.49 2.53 16.76
N PHE A 90 2.75 3.29 17.57
CA PHE A 90 3.28 4.02 18.71
C PHE A 90 3.52 3.02 19.85
N ASP A 91 4.76 2.75 20.21
CA ASP A 91 5.13 1.73 21.19
C ASP A 91 4.62 2.04 22.60
N SER A 92 4.43 3.33 22.92
CA SER A 92 3.91 3.80 24.21
C SER A 92 2.38 3.79 24.31
N GLN A 93 1.68 3.39 23.26
CA GLN A 93 0.21 3.38 23.17
C GLN A 93 -0.30 1.95 23.03
N THR A 94 -1.48 1.69 23.62
CA THR A 94 -2.22 0.44 23.42
C THR A 94 -2.69 0.29 21.96
N LEU A 95 -3.19 -0.89 21.59
CA LEU A 95 -3.81 -1.11 20.27
C LEU A 95 -5.01 -0.19 20.06
N GLU A 96 -5.86 -0.03 21.08
CA GLU A 96 -7.00 0.88 21.04
C GLU A 96 -6.57 2.30 20.71
N GLU A 97 -5.58 2.83 21.43
CA GLU A 97 -5.06 4.18 21.21
C GLU A 97 -4.41 4.33 19.83
N ASN A 98 -3.65 3.34 19.39
CA ASN A 98 -3.07 3.32 18.06
C ASN A 98 -4.13 3.38 16.95
N VAL A 99 -5.19 2.58 17.05
CA VAL A 99 -6.27 2.53 16.05
C VAL A 99 -7.15 3.78 16.14
N ARG A 100 -7.36 4.32 17.34
CA ARG A 100 -8.12 5.53 17.58
C ARG A 100 -7.42 6.80 17.08
N PHE A 101 -6.09 6.81 17.03
CA PHE A 101 -5.29 8.00 16.69
C PHE A 101 -5.79 8.79 15.45
N PRO A 102 -6.05 8.18 14.29
CA PRO A 102 -6.58 8.94 13.15
C PRO A 102 -7.99 9.49 13.39
N LEU A 103 -8.81 8.85 14.22
CA LEU A 103 -10.13 9.36 14.59
C LEU A 103 -10.02 10.58 15.49
N ASP A 104 -9.06 10.60 16.41
CA ASP A 104 -8.78 11.73 17.28
C ASP A 104 -8.28 12.95 16.50
N MET A 105 -7.50 12.70 15.43
CA MET A 105 -6.92 13.76 14.61
C MET A 105 -7.89 14.36 13.60
N PHE A 106 -8.83 13.55 13.06
CA PHE A 106 -9.57 13.93 11.85
C PHE A 106 -11.09 13.92 12.00
N THR A 107 -11.64 13.53 13.17
CA THR A 107 -13.09 13.44 13.37
C THR A 107 -13.55 14.15 14.67
N ASN A 108 -14.82 14.51 14.69
CA ASN A 108 -15.50 15.04 15.87
C ASN A 108 -16.39 13.97 16.55
N MET A 109 -16.12 12.68 16.33
CA MET A 109 -16.86 11.57 16.95
C MET A 109 -16.75 11.61 18.46
N SER A 110 -17.81 11.20 19.17
CA SER A 110 -17.79 11.01 20.63
C SER A 110 -16.79 9.91 21.02
N LYS A 111 -16.51 9.79 22.33
CA LYS A 111 -15.61 8.72 22.81
C LYS A 111 -16.20 7.33 22.54
N GLU A 112 -17.51 7.18 22.72
CA GLU A 112 -18.23 5.94 22.48
C GLU A 112 -18.18 5.56 21.01
N GLU A 113 -18.50 6.48 20.08
CA GLU A 113 -18.43 6.24 18.65
C GLU A 113 -17.01 5.86 18.18
N LYS A 114 -15.98 6.50 18.74
CA LYS A 114 -14.59 6.15 18.46
C LYS A 114 -14.24 4.74 18.94
N LEU A 115 -14.69 4.36 20.14
CA LEU A 115 -14.46 3.03 20.70
C LEU A 115 -15.15 1.95 19.86
N ASP A 116 -16.39 2.17 19.48
CA ASP A 116 -17.14 1.26 18.60
C ASP A 116 -16.41 1.09 17.25
N ARG A 117 -15.93 2.20 16.67
CA ARG A 117 -15.16 2.16 15.43
C ARG A 117 -13.83 1.43 15.59
N VAL A 118 -13.11 1.61 16.69
CA VAL A 118 -11.88 0.88 17.02
C VAL A 118 -12.15 -0.61 17.13
N ASN A 119 -13.18 -1.01 17.88
CA ASN A 119 -13.58 -2.40 18.07
C ASN A 119 -13.93 -3.05 16.72
N PHE A 120 -14.69 -2.35 15.89
CA PHE A 120 -14.98 -2.79 14.52
C PHE A 120 -13.70 -3.02 13.71
N CYS A 121 -12.76 -2.07 13.72
CA CYS A 121 -11.51 -2.20 12.96
C CYS A 121 -10.65 -3.35 13.48
N LEU A 122 -10.55 -3.55 14.81
CA LEU A 122 -9.82 -4.65 15.42
C LEU A 122 -10.46 -6.01 15.07
N GLN A 123 -11.78 -6.11 15.06
CA GLN A 123 -12.50 -7.30 14.63
C GLN A 123 -12.21 -7.61 13.16
N ARG A 124 -12.25 -6.61 12.27
CA ARG A 124 -11.96 -6.79 10.83
C ARG A 124 -10.58 -7.38 10.57
N VAL A 125 -9.60 -7.10 11.41
CA VAL A 125 -8.25 -7.64 11.29
C VAL A 125 -7.99 -8.84 12.21
N LYS A 126 -9.02 -9.48 12.77
CA LYS A 126 -8.93 -10.65 13.66
C LYS A 126 -8.07 -10.37 14.92
N LEU A 127 -8.30 -9.21 15.56
CA LEU A 127 -7.66 -8.77 16.80
C LEU A 127 -8.69 -8.32 17.87
N GLU A 128 -9.93 -8.82 17.80
CA GLU A 128 -10.96 -8.51 18.80
C GLU A 128 -10.50 -8.85 20.23
N GLY A 129 -10.90 -8.03 21.19
CA GLY A 129 -10.59 -8.21 22.60
C GLY A 129 -9.12 -7.94 22.98
N LYS A 130 -8.31 -7.41 22.05
CA LYS A 130 -6.89 -7.12 22.28
C LYS A 130 -6.58 -5.63 22.45
N ASN A 131 -7.60 -4.83 22.76
CA ASN A 131 -7.53 -3.38 22.85
C ASN A 131 -6.39 -2.87 23.75
N GLN A 132 -6.18 -3.53 24.89
CA GLN A 132 -5.26 -3.08 25.93
C GLN A 132 -3.81 -3.57 25.75
N LEU A 133 -3.53 -4.41 24.74
CA LEU A 133 -2.17 -4.86 24.47
C LEU A 133 -1.32 -3.73 23.87
N TYR A 134 -0.05 -3.71 24.24
CA TYR A 134 0.96 -2.84 23.66
C TYR A 134 1.66 -3.50 22.46
N PRO A 135 2.24 -2.73 21.54
CA PRO A 135 2.97 -3.28 20.41
C PRO A 135 4.06 -4.30 20.80
N ALA A 136 4.72 -4.11 21.94
CA ALA A 136 5.75 -5.03 22.45
C ALA A 136 5.21 -6.44 22.74
N GLU A 137 3.91 -6.59 23.03
CA GLU A 137 3.25 -7.86 23.36
C GLU A 137 2.74 -8.62 22.11
N LEU A 138 2.94 -8.05 20.91
CA LEU A 138 2.39 -8.57 19.67
C LEU A 138 3.43 -9.31 18.84
N SER A 139 3.00 -10.39 18.17
CA SER A 139 3.79 -10.98 17.09
C SER A 139 3.90 -10.03 15.89
N GLY A 140 4.87 -10.29 14.98
CA GLY A 140 5.04 -9.49 13.76
C GLY A 140 3.76 -9.37 12.92
N GLY A 141 3.06 -10.49 12.72
CA GLY A 141 1.79 -10.51 11.99
C GLY A 141 0.66 -9.77 12.73
N MET A 142 0.61 -9.82 14.07
CA MET A 142 -0.35 -9.02 14.85
C MET A 142 -0.05 -7.52 14.73
N LYS A 143 1.22 -7.11 14.75
CA LYS A 143 1.61 -5.70 14.54
C LYS A 143 1.16 -5.19 13.19
N LYS A 144 1.34 -5.96 12.11
CA LYS A 144 0.87 -5.60 10.76
C LYS A 144 -0.64 -5.48 10.71
N ARG A 145 -1.38 -6.42 11.31
CA ARG A 145 -2.85 -6.36 11.38
C ARG A 145 -3.34 -5.16 12.18
N ALA A 146 -2.72 -4.84 13.31
CA ALA A 146 -3.04 -3.64 14.09
C ALA A 146 -2.76 -2.34 13.30
N ALA A 147 -1.65 -2.28 12.57
CA ALA A 147 -1.33 -1.15 11.71
C ALA A 147 -2.33 -1.02 10.54
N LEU A 148 -2.83 -2.15 9.99
CA LEU A 148 -3.91 -2.15 9.01
C LEU A 148 -5.23 -1.64 9.62
N ALA A 149 -5.59 -2.07 10.84
CA ALA A 149 -6.76 -1.56 11.57
C ALA A 149 -6.69 -0.04 11.74
N ARG A 150 -5.52 0.50 12.12
CA ARG A 150 -5.29 1.95 12.21
C ARG A 150 -5.44 2.63 10.85
N ALA A 151 -4.92 2.04 9.79
CA ALA A 151 -4.98 2.61 8.44
C ALA A 151 -6.42 2.74 7.93
N ILE A 152 -7.33 1.82 8.31
CA ILE A 152 -8.73 1.84 7.87
C ILE A 152 -9.69 2.54 8.85
N ALA A 153 -9.22 3.00 10.00
CA ALA A 153 -10.07 3.55 11.07
C ALA A 153 -10.92 4.74 10.59
N ASN A 154 -10.33 5.64 9.82
CA ASN A 154 -11.00 6.85 9.32
C ASN A 154 -11.74 6.65 7.97
N ASN A 155 -12.14 5.43 7.60
CA ASN A 155 -12.81 5.12 6.34
C ASN A 155 -12.08 5.72 5.12
N PRO A 156 -10.83 5.33 4.87
CA PRO A 156 -10.06 5.93 3.78
C PRO A 156 -10.64 5.58 2.41
N GLY A 157 -10.57 6.51 1.46
CA GLY A 157 -10.84 6.23 0.04
C GLY A 157 -9.63 5.64 -0.68
N TYR A 158 -8.44 5.78 -0.08
CA TYR A 158 -7.16 5.33 -0.62
C TYR A 158 -6.35 4.64 0.46
N LEU A 159 -5.87 3.42 0.19
CA LEU A 159 -5.03 2.65 1.11
C LEU A 159 -3.66 2.41 0.48
N PHE A 160 -2.61 2.87 1.13
CA PHE A 160 -1.23 2.64 0.71
C PHE A 160 -0.56 1.63 1.64
N CYS A 161 0.02 0.57 1.06
CA CYS A 161 0.73 -0.47 1.78
C CYS A 161 2.17 -0.56 1.25
N ASP A 162 3.13 -0.24 2.11
CA ASP A 162 4.57 -0.35 1.77
C ASP A 162 5.11 -1.66 2.36
N GLU A 163 5.35 -2.65 1.49
CA GLU A 163 5.87 -3.97 1.85
C GLU A 163 5.10 -4.62 3.03
N PRO A 164 3.77 -4.84 2.91
CA PRO A 164 2.93 -5.28 4.02
C PRO A 164 3.39 -6.61 4.62
N ASN A 165 3.95 -7.51 3.81
CA ASN A 165 4.35 -8.86 4.18
C ASN A 165 5.82 -9.00 4.59
N SER A 166 6.59 -7.91 4.56
CA SER A 166 8.01 -7.94 4.90
C SER A 166 8.25 -8.47 6.32
N GLY A 167 9.09 -9.50 6.44
CA GLY A 167 9.47 -10.12 7.72
C GLY A 167 8.45 -11.09 8.31
N LEU A 168 7.43 -11.50 7.53
CA LEU A 168 6.43 -12.48 7.95
C LEU A 168 6.69 -13.86 7.34
N ASP A 169 6.18 -14.88 8.02
CA ASP A 169 6.14 -16.23 7.44
C ASP A 169 5.06 -16.32 6.34
N PRO A 170 5.15 -17.32 5.42
CA PRO A 170 4.23 -17.41 4.28
C PRO A 170 2.75 -17.52 4.66
N LYS A 171 2.41 -18.22 5.75
CA LYS A 171 1.01 -18.35 6.18
C LYS A 171 0.44 -17.03 6.69
N THR A 172 1.25 -16.30 7.44
CA THR A 172 0.86 -14.96 7.96
C THR A 172 0.76 -13.96 6.82
N SER A 173 1.62 -14.02 5.81
CA SER A 173 1.56 -13.17 4.61
C SER A 173 0.25 -13.34 3.84
N ILE A 174 -0.19 -14.58 3.61
CA ILE A 174 -1.48 -14.88 2.97
C ILE A 174 -2.63 -14.21 3.73
N VAL A 175 -2.65 -14.30 5.06
CA VAL A 175 -3.71 -13.68 5.87
C VAL A 175 -3.72 -12.15 5.73
N ILE A 176 -2.56 -11.50 5.63
CA ILE A 176 -2.47 -10.05 5.42
C ILE A 176 -2.99 -9.69 4.02
N ASP A 177 -2.60 -10.43 3.00
CA ASP A 177 -3.05 -10.21 1.61
C ASP A 177 -4.57 -10.36 1.48
N GLU A 178 -5.15 -11.43 2.05
CA GLU A 178 -6.60 -11.64 2.11
C GLU A 178 -7.31 -10.46 2.80
N LEU A 179 -6.84 -10.02 3.96
CA LEU A 179 -7.43 -8.90 4.69
C LEU A 179 -7.39 -7.60 3.87
N ILE A 180 -6.26 -7.30 3.21
CA ILE A 180 -6.14 -6.12 2.36
C ILE A 180 -7.10 -6.22 1.18
N ARG A 181 -7.20 -7.37 0.53
CA ARG A 181 -8.10 -7.62 -0.60
C ARG A 181 -9.56 -7.48 -0.19
N ASP A 182 -9.97 -8.13 0.91
CA ASP A 182 -11.36 -8.08 1.40
C ASP A 182 -11.77 -6.64 1.71
N ILE A 183 -10.94 -5.89 2.42
CA ILE A 183 -11.15 -4.49 2.75
C ILE A 183 -11.24 -3.64 1.46
N THR A 184 -10.37 -3.89 0.49
CA THR A 184 -10.33 -3.18 -0.79
C THR A 184 -11.65 -3.32 -1.54
N VAL A 185 -12.14 -4.55 -1.66
CA VAL A 185 -13.37 -4.86 -2.41
C VAL A 185 -14.61 -4.37 -1.66
N GLU A 186 -14.72 -4.68 -0.36
CA GLU A 186 -15.89 -4.36 0.45
C GLU A 186 -16.15 -2.86 0.55
N TYR A 187 -15.09 -2.06 0.72
CA TYR A 187 -15.21 -0.60 0.86
C TYR A 187 -14.94 0.16 -0.44
N ASN A 188 -14.74 -0.54 -1.55
CA ASN A 188 -14.39 0.04 -2.86
C ASN A 188 -13.20 1.01 -2.79
N ILE A 189 -12.19 0.67 -1.99
CA ILE A 189 -11.00 1.48 -1.77
C ILE A 189 -10.05 1.37 -2.98
N THR A 190 -9.39 2.45 -3.37
CA THR A 190 -8.24 2.37 -4.26
C THR A 190 -7.02 1.96 -3.43
N THR A 191 -6.63 0.69 -3.49
CA THR A 191 -5.50 0.16 -2.72
C THR A 191 -4.24 0.11 -3.58
N ILE A 192 -3.15 0.66 -3.05
CA ILE A 192 -1.83 0.66 -3.68
C ILE A 192 -0.86 -0.13 -2.79
N ILE A 193 -0.27 -1.18 -3.33
CA ILE A 193 0.66 -2.05 -2.60
C ILE A 193 2.02 -2.01 -3.29
N ILE A 194 3.05 -1.67 -2.54
CA ILE A 194 4.43 -1.89 -2.98
C ILE A 194 4.86 -3.25 -2.44
N THR A 195 5.32 -4.12 -3.32
CA THR A 195 5.85 -5.42 -2.93
C THR A 195 6.88 -5.95 -3.92
N HIS A 196 7.73 -6.84 -3.43
CA HIS A 196 8.58 -7.72 -4.25
C HIS A 196 8.21 -9.21 -4.04
N ASP A 197 7.18 -9.49 -3.23
CA ASP A 197 6.69 -10.85 -3.00
C ASP A 197 5.80 -11.32 -4.15
N MET A 198 6.30 -12.29 -4.91
CA MET A 198 5.58 -12.84 -6.06
C MET A 198 4.32 -13.63 -5.68
N ASN A 199 4.22 -14.15 -4.46
CA ASN A 199 2.99 -14.80 -4.00
C ASN A 199 1.87 -13.75 -3.92
N SER A 200 2.12 -12.62 -3.26
CA SER A 200 1.16 -11.50 -3.22
C SER A 200 0.79 -11.01 -4.61
N VAL A 201 1.78 -10.89 -5.53
CA VAL A 201 1.53 -10.47 -6.92
C VAL A 201 0.54 -11.40 -7.61
N MET A 202 0.72 -12.71 -7.46
CA MET A 202 -0.12 -13.72 -8.12
C MET A 202 -1.51 -13.82 -7.48
N GLU A 203 -1.60 -13.67 -6.14
CA GLU A 203 -2.83 -13.89 -5.38
C GLU A 203 -3.78 -12.69 -5.42
N ILE A 204 -3.24 -11.48 -5.27
CA ILE A 204 -4.07 -10.28 -5.09
C ILE A 204 -3.82 -9.18 -6.14
N GLY A 205 -2.94 -9.38 -7.12
CA GLY A 205 -2.59 -8.36 -8.12
C GLY A 205 -3.66 -8.18 -9.20
N ASP A 206 -4.57 -7.23 -9.03
CA ASP A 206 -5.58 -6.90 -10.04
C ASP A 206 -5.03 -6.02 -11.16
N ASN A 207 -4.17 -5.05 -10.82
CA ASN A 207 -3.61 -4.04 -11.72
C ASN A 207 -2.17 -3.78 -11.30
N ILE A 208 -1.21 -4.08 -12.15
CA ILE A 208 0.21 -4.17 -11.79
C ILE A 208 1.05 -3.25 -12.66
N MET A 209 1.92 -2.49 -12.03
CA MET A 209 2.99 -1.72 -12.66
C MET A 209 4.34 -2.32 -12.25
N PHE A 210 5.13 -2.75 -13.21
CA PHE A 210 6.52 -3.16 -12.99
C PHE A 210 7.45 -1.98 -13.22
N VAL A 211 8.17 -1.60 -12.17
CA VAL A 211 9.15 -0.50 -12.19
C VAL A 211 10.56 -1.09 -12.37
N TYR A 212 11.22 -0.68 -13.44
CA TYR A 212 12.60 -1.05 -13.72
C TYR A 212 13.42 0.20 -14.04
N LYS A 213 14.53 0.39 -13.34
CA LYS A 213 15.43 1.56 -13.48
C LYS A 213 14.71 2.91 -13.47
N GLY A 214 13.72 3.06 -12.58
CA GLY A 214 12.96 4.30 -12.43
C GLY A 214 11.87 4.53 -13.46
N LYS A 215 11.57 3.58 -14.35
CA LYS A 215 10.55 3.69 -15.41
C LYS A 215 9.43 2.69 -15.21
N ASN A 216 8.23 3.02 -15.68
CA ASN A 216 7.16 2.05 -15.85
C ASN A 216 7.50 1.16 -17.07
N TRP A 217 8.05 -0.02 -16.79
CA TRP A 217 8.61 -0.91 -17.79
C TRP A 217 7.59 -1.90 -18.35
N TRP A 218 6.60 -2.24 -17.55
CA TRP A 218 5.49 -3.10 -17.94
C TRP A 218 4.27 -2.81 -17.07
N LYS A 219 3.07 -3.04 -17.62
CA LYS A 219 1.79 -2.98 -16.92
C LYS A 219 0.88 -4.11 -17.36
N GLY A 220 0.08 -4.63 -16.43
CA GLY A 220 -0.88 -5.70 -16.70
C GLY A 220 -1.57 -6.19 -15.44
N THR A 221 -1.99 -7.44 -15.42
CA THR A 221 -2.63 -8.12 -14.30
C THR A 221 -1.81 -9.34 -13.88
N SER A 222 -2.10 -9.94 -12.72
CA SER A 222 -1.43 -11.17 -12.26
C SER A 222 -1.47 -12.29 -13.33
N LYS A 223 -2.57 -12.41 -14.08
CA LYS A 223 -2.70 -13.39 -15.16
C LYS A 223 -1.71 -13.17 -16.31
N LEU A 224 -1.39 -11.92 -16.60
CA LEU A 224 -0.49 -11.56 -17.72
C LEU A 224 0.99 -11.58 -17.32
N VAL A 225 1.31 -11.60 -16.03
CA VAL A 225 2.71 -11.60 -15.55
C VAL A 225 3.48 -12.80 -16.05
N LEU A 226 2.90 -14.01 -15.96
CA LEU A 226 3.56 -15.26 -16.34
C LEU A 226 3.65 -15.46 -17.87
N ASP A 227 2.76 -14.82 -18.62
CA ASP A 227 2.70 -14.92 -20.09
C ASP A 227 3.36 -13.72 -20.80
N SER A 228 3.94 -12.80 -20.03
CA SER A 228 4.61 -11.62 -20.59
C SER A 228 5.91 -11.99 -21.34
N ASP A 229 6.15 -11.36 -22.47
CA ASP A 229 7.42 -11.48 -23.21
C ASP A 229 8.49 -10.47 -22.77
N ASN A 230 8.19 -9.63 -21.77
CA ASN A 230 9.14 -8.68 -21.23
C ASN A 230 10.28 -9.41 -20.49
N ALA A 231 11.51 -9.27 -20.97
CA ALA A 231 12.67 -10.02 -20.47
C ALA A 231 12.99 -9.66 -19.00
N GLU A 232 13.00 -8.36 -18.68
CA GLU A 232 13.32 -7.87 -17.35
C GLU A 232 12.26 -8.28 -16.32
N LEU A 233 10.97 -8.30 -16.72
CA LEU A 233 9.90 -8.82 -15.88
C LEU A 233 10.08 -10.33 -15.65
N LYS A 234 10.41 -11.10 -16.68
CA LYS A 234 10.70 -12.54 -16.56
C LYS A 234 11.85 -12.78 -15.58
N ASP A 235 12.95 -12.06 -15.74
CA ASP A 235 14.10 -12.18 -14.83
C ASP A 235 13.72 -11.87 -13.38
N PHE A 236 12.91 -10.85 -13.16
CA PHE A 236 12.41 -10.49 -11.82
C PHE A 236 11.47 -11.57 -11.26
N VAL A 237 10.49 -12.03 -12.02
CA VAL A 237 9.47 -13.00 -11.60
C VAL A 237 10.10 -14.38 -11.34
N PHE A 238 10.98 -14.83 -12.24
CA PHE A 238 11.60 -16.14 -12.19
C PHE A 238 12.97 -16.13 -11.50
N ALA A 239 13.26 -15.14 -10.67
CA ALA A 239 14.50 -15.09 -9.89
C ALA A 239 14.68 -16.30 -8.96
N SER A 240 13.56 -16.89 -8.45
CA SER A 240 13.62 -18.09 -7.62
C SER A 240 13.47 -19.39 -8.40
N GLU A 241 14.15 -20.47 -7.95
CA GLU A 241 14.01 -21.80 -8.58
C GLU A 241 12.57 -22.35 -8.48
N PHE A 242 11.83 -21.98 -7.45
CA PHE A 242 10.42 -22.33 -7.32
C PHE A 242 9.60 -21.73 -8.48
N MET A 243 9.77 -20.46 -8.77
CA MET A 243 9.06 -19.82 -9.90
C MET A 243 9.52 -20.35 -11.25
N LYS A 244 10.81 -20.71 -11.43
CA LYS A 244 11.29 -21.36 -12.65
C LYS A 244 10.62 -22.69 -12.92
N SER A 245 10.16 -23.42 -11.90
CA SER A 245 9.45 -24.68 -12.07
C SER A 245 8.13 -24.53 -12.85
N PHE A 246 7.49 -23.38 -12.82
CA PHE A 246 6.29 -23.09 -13.62
C PHE A 246 6.59 -22.95 -15.11
N LEU A 247 7.78 -22.46 -15.50
CA LEU A 247 8.19 -22.41 -16.91
C LEU A 247 8.43 -23.79 -17.51
N ARG A 248 8.86 -24.78 -16.69
CA ARG A 248 9.20 -26.14 -17.17
C ARG A 248 7.96 -27.02 -17.39
N LYS A 249 6.77 -26.56 -16.96
CA LYS A 249 5.50 -27.30 -17.08
C LYS A 249 4.64 -26.84 -18.26
N LYS A 250 5.06 -25.82 -18.99
CA LYS A 250 4.50 -25.38 -20.28
C LYS A 250 5.41 -25.89 -21.43
#